data_70ea581a9e0389a76148a5daabf01672
#
_entry.id   70ea581a9e0389a76148a5daabf01672
#
_cell.length_a   1.000
_cell.length_b   1.000
_cell.length_c   1.000
_cell.angle_alpha   90.00
_cell.angle_beta   90.00
_cell.angle_gamma   90.00
#
_symmetry.space_group_name_H-M   'P 1'
#
loop_
_entity.id
_entity.type
_entity.pdbx_description
1 polymer ?
#
loop_
_entity_poly.entity_id
_entity_poly.type
_entity_poly.pdbx_seq_one_letter_code
_entity_poly.pdbx_strand_id
1 'polypeptide(L)'
;DVFSVEKVTDKFYQDFHRFFEAAEALIGGVPAGEPKRLFTLKLFNRLLFVRFLERKGWLRLDKHRDYLRALWGDYQANRADSDTVYNTRLKPLFFSALNNPQQRNLMAMNQGGLLRELIGDAPYLNGGLFEQGADDANAHVPDEALAPVIEELLYRYNFTITESTPLEIEVAVDPEMLGKVFEELVTGRHESGSYYTPRPVVAFMCREALKGYLQSSTNEAADAVSRFVDQRDASLLKNPEAVLDALRRVRVCDPACGSGAYLLGMLHELLELRTALFEQKQLDPETLYQRKLEIIQRNLYGVDIDPFAVEIARLRLWLSLVVDDTRNPIEDPNADVSLPNLDFKIEVGDSLLAPDPQQKEDSFDNEVIRQFEEKKAEYMRAHGDEQKRVLREEVEKLREEIRTWLPPNGAIEGFDWRVEFAEVFKDGGFDIIVANPPYVRQELIDPKVKPKLLEQYRDAAVGRSDLYVYFYVRALQLLKPGGMHVFVCSNSWLDVGFGGKLQEYLLKHAHIQAIYDSALERQFASADVNTIISVMQKNGHAHGRDAHATRFVRLNAPFEQAVADPQYQRVIVRTAAELWQAGLSEQGDYEGDKWGGKYLRAPDIYFTILEKGERYRVLIVQGEPVVVEPVR
;
A
#
# COMPACT_ATOMS: atom_id res chain seq x y z
N ASP A 1 -31.43 3.73 5.72
CA ASP A 1 -30.78 3.57 4.42
C ASP A 1 -30.31 2.14 4.21
N VAL A 2 -31.11 1.38 3.45
CA VAL A 2 -30.87 -0.05 3.14
C VAL A 2 -29.72 -0.21 2.12
N PHE A 3 -29.34 0.85 1.43
CA PHE A 3 -28.41 0.90 0.29
C PHE A 3 -27.12 1.67 0.60
N SER A 4 -26.70 1.80 1.86
CA SER A 4 -25.37 2.40 2.12
C SER A 4 -24.26 1.45 1.66
N VAL A 5 -23.21 1.98 1.05
CA VAL A 5 -22.00 1.25 0.60
C VAL A 5 -21.48 0.34 1.70
N GLU A 6 -21.50 0.80 2.94
CA GLU A 6 -21.02 0.06 4.11
C GLU A 6 -21.80 -1.23 4.37
N LYS A 7 -23.13 -1.19 4.29
CA LYS A 7 -23.98 -2.38 4.47
C LYS A 7 -23.84 -3.40 3.34
N VAL A 8 -23.66 -2.93 2.10
CA VAL A 8 -23.41 -3.81 0.95
C VAL A 8 -22.06 -4.49 1.09
N THR A 9 -21.04 -3.76 1.52
CA THR A 9 -19.70 -4.28 1.78
C THR A 9 -19.72 -5.34 2.86
N ASP A 10 -20.36 -5.07 4.00
CA ASP A 10 -20.45 -6.01 5.12
C ASP A 10 -21.22 -7.29 4.73
N LYS A 11 -22.28 -7.15 3.95
CA LYS A 11 -23.03 -8.30 3.46
C LYS A 11 -22.26 -9.12 2.42
N PHE A 12 -21.54 -8.46 1.51
CA PHE A 12 -20.67 -9.14 0.56
C PHE A 12 -19.56 -9.88 1.29
N TYR A 13 -18.95 -9.28 2.31
CA TYR A 13 -17.95 -9.93 3.15
C TYR A 13 -18.50 -11.20 3.82
N GLN A 14 -19.67 -11.12 4.47
CA GLN A 14 -20.28 -12.28 5.15
C GLN A 14 -20.56 -13.42 4.17
N ASP A 15 -21.11 -13.11 2.99
CA ASP A 15 -21.38 -14.10 1.96
C ASP A 15 -20.07 -14.66 1.41
N PHE A 16 -19.09 -13.81 1.10
CA PHE A 16 -17.78 -14.25 0.60
C PHE A 16 -17.07 -15.16 1.59
N HIS A 17 -17.00 -14.81 2.86
CA HIS A 17 -16.38 -15.60 3.91
C HIS A 17 -17.04 -16.97 4.03
N ARG A 18 -18.36 -17.00 4.06
CA ARG A 18 -19.14 -18.26 4.12
C ARG A 18 -18.82 -19.18 2.95
N PHE A 19 -18.84 -18.69 1.72
CA PHE A 19 -18.54 -19.48 0.53
C PHE A 19 -17.08 -19.89 0.46
N PHE A 20 -16.17 -19.02 0.92
CA PHE A 20 -14.75 -19.30 0.99
C PHE A 20 -14.45 -20.47 1.94
N GLU A 21 -14.95 -20.45 3.17
CA GLU A 21 -14.75 -21.52 4.14
C GLU A 21 -15.39 -22.84 3.69
N ALA A 22 -16.59 -22.78 3.09
CA ALA A 22 -17.23 -23.96 2.56
C ALA A 22 -16.42 -24.60 1.42
N ALA A 23 -15.88 -23.80 0.50
CA ALA A 23 -15.04 -24.27 -0.59
C ALA A 23 -13.70 -24.82 -0.07
N GLU A 24 -13.03 -24.11 0.85
CA GLU A 24 -11.79 -24.56 1.48
C GLU A 24 -11.96 -25.94 2.13
N ALA A 25 -13.07 -26.19 2.82
CA ALA A 25 -13.34 -27.47 3.45
C ALA A 25 -13.40 -28.62 2.43
N LEU A 26 -13.96 -28.40 1.24
CA LEU A 26 -14.19 -29.42 0.21
C LEU A 26 -12.97 -29.67 -0.70
N ILE A 27 -12.08 -28.68 -0.87
CA ILE A 27 -10.89 -28.79 -1.71
C ILE A 27 -9.93 -29.84 -1.14
N GLY A 28 -9.43 -30.72 -1.99
CA GLY A 28 -8.43 -31.76 -1.68
C GLY A 28 -7.18 -31.64 -2.53
N GLY A 29 -6.17 -32.48 -2.27
CA GLY A 29 -4.92 -32.54 -3.03
C GLY A 29 -3.91 -31.42 -2.72
N VAL A 30 -4.25 -30.50 -1.81
CA VAL A 30 -3.37 -29.43 -1.31
C VAL A 30 -3.12 -29.67 0.20
N PRO A 31 -1.90 -29.43 0.72
CA PRO A 31 -1.60 -29.58 2.14
C PRO A 31 -2.55 -28.74 3.01
N ALA A 32 -3.02 -29.32 4.12
CA ALA A 32 -3.95 -28.65 5.03
C ALA A 32 -3.31 -27.43 5.72
N GLY A 33 -4.13 -26.49 6.16
CA GLY A 33 -3.70 -25.25 6.82
C GLY A 33 -3.43 -24.12 5.82
N GLU A 34 -2.41 -23.33 6.07
CA GLU A 34 -2.08 -22.13 5.30
C GLU A 34 -1.94 -22.37 3.78
N PRO A 35 -1.26 -23.43 3.27
CA PRO A 35 -1.18 -23.69 1.83
C PRO A 35 -2.56 -23.90 1.18
N LYS A 36 -3.44 -24.66 1.81
CA LYS A 36 -4.81 -24.91 1.31
C LYS A 36 -5.63 -23.62 1.28
N ARG A 37 -5.52 -22.84 2.34
CA ARG A 37 -6.20 -21.56 2.45
C ARG A 37 -5.72 -20.59 1.38
N LEU A 38 -4.40 -20.48 1.15
CA LEU A 38 -3.80 -19.64 0.11
C LEU A 38 -4.21 -20.09 -1.29
N PHE A 39 -4.24 -21.38 -1.56
CA PHE A 39 -4.75 -21.93 -2.82
C PHE A 39 -6.22 -21.52 -3.06
N THR A 40 -7.07 -21.68 -2.04
CA THR A 40 -8.48 -21.29 -2.12
C THR A 40 -8.63 -19.78 -2.41
N LEU A 41 -7.81 -18.95 -1.77
CA LEU A 41 -7.80 -17.51 -2.04
C LEU A 41 -7.42 -17.21 -3.49
N LYS A 42 -6.36 -17.81 -4.00
CA LYS A 42 -5.93 -17.63 -5.41
C LYS A 42 -7.04 -18.06 -6.38
N LEU A 43 -7.72 -19.15 -6.09
CA LEU A 43 -8.85 -19.60 -6.91
C LEU A 43 -10.00 -18.58 -6.90
N PHE A 44 -10.39 -18.05 -5.73
CA PHE A 44 -11.41 -17.02 -5.61
C PHE A 44 -10.99 -15.71 -6.28
N ASN A 45 -9.73 -15.31 -6.15
CA ASN A 45 -9.17 -14.15 -6.83
C ASN A 45 -9.25 -14.30 -8.36
N ARG A 46 -8.95 -15.47 -8.90
CA ARG A 46 -9.09 -15.77 -10.34
C ARG A 46 -10.55 -15.67 -10.79
N LEU A 47 -11.48 -16.22 -10.02
CA LEU A 47 -12.92 -16.15 -10.33
C LEU A 47 -13.47 -14.73 -10.27
N LEU A 48 -13.09 -13.94 -9.26
CA LEU A 48 -13.43 -12.52 -9.16
C LEU A 48 -12.88 -11.75 -10.37
N PHE A 49 -11.60 -11.97 -10.70
CA PHE A 49 -10.99 -11.31 -11.85
C PHE A 49 -11.71 -11.66 -13.17
N VAL A 50 -12.04 -12.93 -13.38
CA VAL A 50 -12.84 -13.38 -14.53
C VAL A 50 -14.21 -12.69 -14.56
N ARG A 51 -14.83 -12.48 -13.40
CA ARG A 51 -16.09 -11.74 -13.31
C ARG A 51 -15.96 -10.28 -13.76
N PHE A 52 -14.85 -9.61 -13.42
CA PHE A 52 -14.57 -8.26 -13.93
C PHE A 52 -14.32 -8.27 -15.45
N LEU A 53 -13.59 -9.25 -15.98
CA LEU A 53 -13.39 -9.40 -17.43
C LEU A 53 -14.72 -9.62 -18.17
N GLU A 54 -15.60 -10.41 -17.60
CA GLU A 54 -16.96 -10.63 -18.11
C GLU A 54 -17.74 -9.32 -18.19
N ARG A 55 -17.72 -8.52 -17.12
CA ARG A 55 -18.35 -7.19 -17.08
C ARG A 55 -17.77 -6.21 -18.10
N LYS A 56 -16.49 -6.36 -18.42
CA LYS A 56 -15.78 -5.62 -19.48
C LYS A 56 -16.16 -6.08 -20.90
N GLY A 57 -16.81 -7.24 -21.04
CA GLY A 57 -17.06 -7.86 -22.33
C GLY A 57 -15.82 -8.47 -22.98
N TRP A 58 -14.78 -8.75 -22.19
CA TRP A 58 -13.52 -9.39 -22.64
C TRP A 58 -13.57 -10.91 -22.64
N LEU A 59 -14.71 -11.48 -22.24
CA LEU A 59 -14.97 -12.91 -22.30
C LEU A 59 -16.31 -13.12 -23.00
N ARG A 60 -16.36 -14.11 -23.89
CA ARG A 60 -17.58 -14.41 -24.65
C ARG A 60 -17.71 -15.92 -24.87
N LEU A 61 -18.83 -16.49 -24.45
CA LEU A 61 -19.24 -17.84 -24.83
C LEU A 61 -20.55 -17.72 -25.62
N ASP A 62 -20.49 -17.98 -26.91
CA ASP A 62 -21.58 -17.75 -27.87
C ASP A 62 -22.12 -16.31 -27.79
N LYS A 63 -23.43 -16.16 -27.50
CA LYS A 63 -24.11 -14.86 -27.37
C LYS A 63 -24.39 -14.48 -25.91
N HIS A 64 -23.94 -15.28 -24.96
CA HIS A 64 -24.22 -15.06 -23.53
C HIS A 64 -23.38 -13.92 -22.97
N ARG A 65 -24.04 -13.03 -22.20
CA ARG A 65 -23.38 -11.93 -21.47
C ARG A 65 -22.84 -12.37 -20.11
N ASP A 66 -23.50 -13.38 -19.49
CA ASP A 66 -23.09 -13.96 -18.22
C ASP A 66 -22.17 -15.15 -18.48
N TYR A 67 -20.89 -14.84 -18.73
CA TYR A 67 -19.90 -15.79 -19.22
C TYR A 67 -19.69 -16.99 -18.28
N LEU A 68 -19.46 -16.75 -16.98
CA LEU A 68 -19.21 -17.84 -16.02
C LEU A 68 -20.43 -18.74 -15.84
N ARG A 69 -21.65 -18.18 -15.85
CA ARG A 69 -22.89 -18.98 -15.83
C ARG A 69 -23.09 -19.79 -17.09
N ALA A 70 -22.79 -19.20 -18.25
CA ALA A 70 -22.85 -19.91 -19.51
C ALA A 70 -21.83 -21.07 -19.56
N LEU A 71 -20.61 -20.82 -19.09
CA LEU A 71 -19.54 -21.81 -18.99
C LEU A 71 -19.92 -22.97 -18.05
N TRP A 72 -20.54 -22.64 -16.90
CA TRP A 72 -21.05 -23.62 -15.96
C TRP A 72 -22.20 -24.44 -16.56
N GLY A 73 -23.14 -23.82 -17.24
CA GLY A 73 -24.26 -24.49 -17.90
C GLY A 73 -23.81 -25.43 -19.03
N ASP A 74 -22.88 -24.98 -19.87
CA ASP A 74 -22.27 -25.81 -20.93
C ASP A 74 -21.55 -27.03 -20.34
N TYR A 75 -20.75 -26.81 -19.27
CA TYR A 75 -20.10 -27.90 -18.55
C TYR A 75 -21.11 -28.92 -18.03
N GLN A 76 -22.18 -28.48 -17.36
CA GLN A 76 -23.20 -29.38 -16.81
C GLN A 76 -23.92 -30.21 -17.88
N ALA A 77 -24.13 -29.63 -19.06
CA ALA A 77 -24.77 -30.31 -20.18
C ALA A 77 -23.88 -31.37 -20.84
N ASN A 78 -22.55 -31.20 -20.77
CA ASN A 78 -21.57 -32.00 -21.53
C ASN A 78 -20.57 -32.77 -20.66
N ARG A 79 -20.69 -32.78 -19.30
CA ARG A 79 -19.73 -33.42 -18.40
C ARG A 79 -19.79 -34.95 -18.43
N ALA A 80 -18.65 -35.59 -18.25
CA ALA A 80 -18.54 -37.00 -17.88
C ALA A 80 -18.58 -37.18 -16.35
N ASP A 81 -18.88 -38.40 -15.86
CA ASP A 81 -19.08 -38.68 -14.42
C ASP A 81 -17.87 -38.35 -13.52
N SER A 82 -16.65 -38.39 -14.09
CA SER A 82 -15.40 -38.08 -13.36
C SER A 82 -14.91 -36.66 -13.52
N ASP A 83 -15.59 -35.85 -14.30
CA ASP A 83 -15.16 -34.49 -14.62
C ASP A 83 -15.50 -33.53 -13.47
N THR A 84 -14.74 -32.44 -13.37
CA THR A 84 -15.07 -31.25 -12.57
C THR A 84 -14.95 -30.01 -13.44
N VAL A 85 -15.75 -28.99 -13.15
CA VAL A 85 -15.67 -27.70 -13.87
C VAL A 85 -14.26 -27.09 -13.75
N TYR A 86 -13.59 -27.32 -12.63
CA TYR A 86 -12.22 -26.84 -12.41
C TYR A 86 -11.26 -27.45 -13.44
N ASN A 87 -11.27 -28.76 -13.62
CA ASN A 87 -10.34 -29.44 -14.52
C ASN A 87 -10.69 -29.24 -15.99
N THR A 88 -11.99 -29.22 -16.37
CA THR A 88 -12.41 -29.25 -17.75
C THR A 88 -12.73 -27.88 -18.36
N ARG A 89 -12.93 -26.84 -17.53
CA ARG A 89 -13.25 -25.49 -18.00
C ARG A 89 -12.33 -24.42 -17.40
N LEU A 90 -12.16 -24.40 -16.08
CA LEU A 90 -11.42 -23.32 -15.41
C LEU A 90 -9.90 -23.43 -15.61
N LYS A 91 -9.29 -24.62 -15.50
CA LYS A 91 -7.87 -24.79 -15.82
C LYS A 91 -7.55 -24.41 -17.27
N PRO A 92 -8.28 -24.87 -18.30
CA PRO A 92 -8.11 -24.41 -19.67
C PRO A 92 -8.24 -22.88 -19.82
N LEU A 93 -9.22 -22.27 -19.18
CA LEU A 93 -9.40 -20.81 -19.18
C LEU A 93 -8.18 -20.10 -18.57
N PHE A 94 -7.80 -20.48 -17.33
CA PHE A 94 -6.74 -19.78 -16.59
C PHE A 94 -5.37 -19.97 -17.24
N PHE A 95 -4.99 -21.22 -17.50
CA PHE A 95 -3.61 -21.58 -17.84
C PHE A 95 -3.36 -21.70 -19.35
N SER A 96 -4.38 -22.02 -20.13
CA SER A 96 -4.21 -22.18 -21.58
C SER A 96 -4.68 -20.98 -22.38
N ALA A 97 -5.73 -20.26 -21.96
CA ALA A 97 -6.20 -19.09 -22.71
C ALA A 97 -5.62 -17.78 -22.15
N LEU A 98 -5.84 -17.51 -20.85
CA LEU A 98 -5.46 -16.23 -20.24
C LEU A 98 -3.94 -16.08 -20.06
N ASN A 99 -3.17 -17.18 -19.94
CA ASN A 99 -1.73 -17.15 -19.64
C ASN A 99 -0.82 -17.76 -20.71
N ASN A 100 -1.32 -18.30 -21.81
CA ASN A 100 -0.49 -18.90 -22.85
C ASN A 100 -0.34 -17.98 -24.07
N PRO A 101 0.85 -17.38 -24.33
CA PRO A 101 1.05 -16.46 -25.44
C PRO A 101 0.92 -17.12 -26.81
N GLN A 102 1.14 -18.43 -26.94
CA GLN A 102 0.95 -19.16 -28.20
C GLN A 102 -0.53 -19.19 -28.60
N GLN A 103 -1.45 -19.24 -27.62
CA GLN A 103 -2.89 -19.19 -27.87
C GLN A 103 -3.39 -17.81 -28.28
N ARG A 104 -2.68 -16.72 -27.94
CA ARG A 104 -3.04 -15.36 -28.34
C ARG A 104 -3.28 -15.24 -29.83
N ASN A 105 -2.35 -15.71 -30.64
CA ASN A 105 -2.46 -15.63 -32.11
C ASN A 105 -3.56 -16.54 -32.63
N LEU A 106 -3.70 -17.75 -32.10
CA LEU A 106 -4.73 -18.71 -32.52
C LEU A 106 -6.14 -18.21 -32.20
N MET A 107 -6.36 -17.64 -31.01
CA MET A 107 -7.64 -17.06 -30.62
C MET A 107 -7.99 -15.84 -31.45
N ALA A 108 -7.03 -14.91 -31.63
CA ALA A 108 -7.19 -13.71 -32.44
C ALA A 108 -7.47 -14.03 -33.93
N MET A 109 -6.88 -15.08 -34.45
CA MET A 109 -7.09 -15.53 -35.84
C MET A 109 -8.34 -16.42 -35.99
N ASN A 110 -9.15 -16.56 -34.96
CA ASN A 110 -10.33 -17.44 -34.97
C ASN A 110 -9.99 -18.94 -35.17
N GLN A 111 -8.80 -19.36 -34.76
CA GLN A 111 -8.27 -20.70 -34.92
C GLN A 111 -8.06 -21.44 -33.60
N GLY A 112 -8.75 -21.01 -32.53
CA GLY A 112 -8.61 -21.57 -31.17
C GLY A 112 -8.98 -23.05 -31.03
N GLY A 113 -9.58 -23.66 -32.07
CA GLY A 113 -9.90 -25.09 -32.10
C GLY A 113 -10.67 -25.56 -30.87
N LEU A 114 -10.26 -26.72 -30.31
CA LEU A 114 -10.90 -27.31 -29.14
C LEU A 114 -10.93 -26.40 -27.93
N LEU A 115 -9.89 -25.60 -27.69
CA LEU A 115 -9.88 -24.67 -26.56
C LEU A 115 -11.02 -23.65 -26.68
N ARG A 116 -11.22 -23.08 -27.88
CA ARG A 116 -12.29 -22.12 -28.12
C ARG A 116 -13.68 -22.77 -28.01
N GLU A 117 -13.81 -24.01 -28.42
CA GLU A 117 -15.07 -24.77 -28.25
C GLU A 117 -15.39 -24.98 -26.77
N LEU A 118 -14.36 -25.20 -25.92
CA LEU A 118 -14.52 -25.45 -24.49
C LEU A 118 -14.82 -24.19 -23.65
N ILE A 119 -14.21 -23.07 -24.00
CA ILE A 119 -14.22 -21.86 -23.15
C ILE A 119 -14.68 -20.60 -23.86
N GLY A 120 -14.98 -20.64 -25.16
CA GLY A 120 -15.34 -19.46 -25.96
C GLY A 120 -14.15 -18.53 -26.24
N ASP A 121 -14.44 -17.25 -26.47
CA ASP A 121 -13.43 -16.21 -26.72
C ASP A 121 -12.90 -15.67 -25.39
N ALA A 122 -11.59 -15.67 -25.21
CA ALA A 122 -10.89 -15.12 -24.07
C ALA A 122 -9.61 -14.41 -24.52
N PRO A 123 -9.23 -13.27 -23.90
CA PRO A 123 -7.99 -12.58 -24.23
C PRO A 123 -6.78 -13.31 -23.63
N TYR A 124 -5.60 -13.03 -24.19
CA TYR A 124 -4.34 -13.31 -23.51
C TYR A 124 -4.02 -12.13 -22.57
N LEU A 125 -3.85 -12.40 -21.27
CA LEU A 125 -3.60 -11.37 -20.28
C LEU A 125 -2.22 -11.44 -19.66
N ASN A 126 -1.57 -12.62 -19.65
CA ASN A 126 -0.36 -12.81 -18.87
C ASN A 126 -0.60 -12.60 -17.35
N GLY A 127 0.46 -12.24 -16.63
CA GLY A 127 0.40 -11.92 -15.18
C GLY A 127 0.48 -13.14 -14.26
N GLY A 128 1.03 -12.93 -13.07
CA GLY A 128 1.24 -13.98 -12.08
C GLY A 128 -0.05 -14.63 -11.56
N LEU A 129 -1.20 -13.93 -11.66
CA LEU A 129 -2.50 -14.45 -11.20
C LEU A 129 -2.91 -15.75 -11.91
N PHE A 130 -2.60 -15.87 -13.21
CA PHE A 130 -2.95 -17.02 -14.04
C PHE A 130 -1.75 -17.95 -14.30
N GLU A 131 -0.66 -17.81 -13.56
CA GLU A 131 0.45 -18.75 -13.58
C GLU A 131 0.05 -20.05 -12.84
N GLN A 132 0.36 -21.19 -13.47
CA GLN A 132 0.05 -22.50 -12.85
C GLN A 132 1.09 -22.85 -11.80
N GLY A 133 0.68 -22.89 -10.54
CA GLY A 133 1.52 -23.36 -9.45
C GLY A 133 1.48 -24.87 -9.26
N ALA A 134 2.39 -25.39 -8.41
CA ALA A 134 2.43 -26.81 -8.07
C ALA A 134 1.11 -27.31 -7.45
N ASP A 135 0.47 -26.49 -6.63
CA ASP A 135 -0.81 -26.83 -6.00
C ASP A 135 -1.93 -26.94 -7.03
N ASP A 136 -1.94 -26.12 -8.10
CA ASP A 136 -2.94 -26.20 -9.17
C ASP A 136 -2.90 -27.54 -9.90
N ALA A 137 -1.72 -28.15 -10.04
CA ALA A 137 -1.57 -29.45 -10.68
C ALA A 137 -2.21 -30.57 -9.84
N ASN A 138 -2.04 -30.52 -8.53
CA ASN A 138 -2.42 -31.57 -7.59
C ASN A 138 -3.81 -31.37 -6.97
N ALA A 139 -4.37 -30.15 -7.03
CA ALA A 139 -5.63 -29.80 -6.40
C ALA A 139 -6.80 -30.60 -6.99
N HIS A 140 -7.62 -31.15 -6.09
CA HIS A 140 -8.93 -31.70 -6.39
C HIS A 140 -9.99 -30.71 -5.91
N VAL A 141 -10.65 -30.04 -6.85
CA VAL A 141 -11.70 -29.06 -6.59
C VAL A 141 -13.02 -29.64 -7.07
N PRO A 142 -13.88 -30.13 -6.17
CA PRO A 142 -15.16 -30.70 -6.55
C PRO A 142 -16.16 -29.62 -6.97
N ASP A 143 -17.16 -29.96 -7.76
CA ASP A 143 -18.17 -29.02 -8.25
C ASP A 143 -18.96 -28.38 -7.11
N GLU A 144 -19.20 -29.09 -6.03
CA GLU A 144 -19.89 -28.61 -4.85
C GLU A 144 -19.18 -27.43 -4.16
N ALA A 145 -17.85 -27.33 -4.35
CA ALA A 145 -17.07 -26.18 -3.86
C ALA A 145 -17.27 -24.93 -4.70
N LEU A 146 -17.54 -25.07 -6.01
CA LEU A 146 -17.60 -23.96 -6.96
C LEU A 146 -19.01 -23.58 -7.39
N ALA A 147 -19.95 -24.52 -7.41
CA ALA A 147 -21.32 -24.24 -7.83
C ALA A 147 -21.96 -23.06 -7.07
N PRO A 148 -21.93 -23.00 -5.72
CA PRO A 148 -22.51 -21.88 -4.99
C PRO A 148 -21.75 -20.55 -5.25
N VAL A 149 -20.44 -20.61 -5.49
CA VAL A 149 -19.65 -19.41 -5.82
C VAL A 149 -20.08 -18.85 -7.18
N ILE A 150 -20.20 -19.72 -8.20
CA ILE A 150 -20.55 -19.31 -9.56
C ILE A 150 -22.03 -18.95 -9.66
N GLU A 151 -22.93 -19.72 -9.10
CA GLU A 151 -24.38 -19.52 -9.26
C GLU A 151 -24.94 -18.42 -8.36
N GLU A 152 -24.41 -18.28 -7.13
CA GLU A 152 -24.94 -17.36 -6.13
C GLU A 152 -24.01 -16.17 -5.90
N LEU A 153 -22.78 -16.36 -5.38
CA LEU A 153 -21.95 -15.26 -4.91
C LEU A 153 -21.65 -14.23 -6.01
N LEU A 154 -21.09 -14.68 -7.14
CA LEU A 154 -20.57 -13.80 -8.19
C LEU A 154 -21.68 -13.04 -8.94
N TYR A 155 -22.92 -13.49 -8.89
CA TYR A 155 -24.05 -12.81 -9.57
C TYR A 155 -25.07 -12.20 -8.61
N ARG A 156 -24.89 -12.36 -7.31
CA ARG A 156 -25.72 -11.68 -6.31
C ARG A 156 -25.40 -10.19 -6.24
N TYR A 157 -24.15 -9.84 -6.50
CA TYR A 157 -23.63 -8.48 -6.38
C TYR A 157 -23.35 -7.87 -7.76
N ASN A 158 -23.55 -6.55 -7.86
CA ASN A 158 -23.20 -5.82 -9.07
C ASN A 158 -21.72 -5.47 -9.05
N PHE A 159 -20.93 -6.08 -9.93
CA PHE A 159 -19.53 -5.73 -10.16
C PHE A 159 -19.49 -4.58 -11.17
N THR A 160 -18.92 -3.44 -10.79
CA THR A 160 -18.83 -2.29 -11.68
C THR A 160 -17.40 -2.06 -12.15
N ILE A 161 -17.30 -1.58 -13.39
CA ILE A 161 -16.07 -1.18 -14.08
C ILE A 161 -16.01 0.32 -14.33
N THR A 162 -17.06 1.08 -13.96
CA THR A 162 -17.13 2.54 -14.13
C THR A 162 -17.85 3.17 -12.95
N GLU A 163 -17.27 4.20 -12.40
CA GLU A 163 -17.90 5.07 -11.40
C GLU A 163 -18.73 6.16 -12.08
N SER A 164 -19.77 5.75 -12.86
CA SER A 164 -20.45 6.69 -13.74
C SER A 164 -21.68 7.41 -13.15
N THR A 165 -22.25 6.92 -12.05
CA THR A 165 -23.34 7.63 -11.34
C THR A 165 -23.28 7.42 -9.83
N PRO A 166 -23.75 8.39 -9.00
CA PRO A 166 -23.79 8.23 -7.54
C PRO A 166 -24.62 7.02 -7.07
N LEU A 167 -25.64 6.60 -7.83
CA LEU A 167 -26.48 5.45 -7.54
C LEU A 167 -25.81 4.10 -7.86
N GLU A 168 -24.88 4.07 -8.82
CA GLU A 168 -24.13 2.86 -9.16
C GLU A 168 -22.97 2.63 -8.17
N ILE A 169 -22.39 3.69 -7.60
CA ILE A 169 -21.38 3.63 -6.57
C ILE A 169 -21.94 3.00 -5.28
N GLU A 170 -23.21 3.24 -4.95
CA GLU A 170 -23.83 2.79 -3.69
C GLU A 170 -24.11 1.27 -3.61
N VAL A 171 -24.10 0.53 -4.72
CA VAL A 171 -24.54 -0.88 -4.76
C VAL A 171 -23.54 -1.81 -5.45
N ALA A 172 -22.33 -1.32 -5.77
CA ALA A 172 -21.40 -2.02 -6.64
C ALA A 172 -20.17 -2.51 -5.90
N VAL A 173 -19.68 -3.70 -6.25
CA VAL A 173 -18.38 -4.21 -5.80
C VAL A 173 -17.31 -3.68 -6.75
N ASP A 174 -16.51 -2.76 -6.29
CA ASP A 174 -15.35 -2.22 -6.99
C ASP A 174 -14.01 -2.84 -6.46
N PRO A 175 -12.89 -2.68 -7.17
CA PRO A 175 -11.60 -3.21 -6.72
C PRO A 175 -11.15 -2.70 -5.34
N GLU A 176 -11.65 -1.57 -4.88
CA GLU A 176 -11.29 -1.01 -3.59
C GLU A 176 -12.14 -1.58 -2.46
N MET A 177 -13.43 -1.79 -2.69
CA MET A 177 -14.28 -2.52 -1.76
C MET A 177 -13.72 -3.91 -1.44
N LEU A 178 -13.12 -4.57 -2.43
CA LEU A 178 -12.43 -5.84 -2.22
C LEU A 178 -11.35 -5.73 -1.15
N GLY A 179 -10.63 -4.60 -1.05
CA GLY A 179 -9.64 -4.38 0.00
C GLY A 179 -10.22 -4.50 1.40
N LYS A 180 -11.34 -3.81 1.68
CA LYS A 180 -12.02 -3.89 2.99
C LYS A 180 -12.50 -5.31 3.31
N VAL A 181 -13.08 -6.00 2.31
CA VAL A 181 -13.57 -7.37 2.45
C VAL A 181 -12.44 -8.34 2.79
N PHE A 182 -11.31 -8.20 2.13
CA PHE A 182 -10.19 -9.11 2.30
C PHE A 182 -9.40 -8.85 3.59
N GLU A 183 -9.27 -7.61 4.04
CA GLU A 183 -8.68 -7.31 5.35
C GLU A 183 -9.47 -7.94 6.51
N GLU A 184 -10.79 -8.06 6.34
CA GLU A 184 -11.63 -8.77 7.31
C GLU A 184 -11.47 -10.30 7.25
N LEU A 185 -11.06 -10.86 6.08
CA LEU A 185 -10.82 -12.30 5.90
C LEU A 185 -9.49 -12.78 6.46
N VAL A 186 -8.47 -11.92 6.38
CA VAL A 186 -7.09 -12.32 6.66
C VAL A 186 -6.88 -12.62 8.14
N THR A 187 -7.51 -11.86 9.03
CA THR A 187 -7.32 -12.06 10.47
C THR A 187 -8.51 -11.55 11.26
N GLY A 188 -8.84 -12.22 12.36
CA GLY A 188 -9.69 -11.63 13.37
C GLY A 188 -9.11 -10.27 13.78
N ARG A 189 -9.82 -9.18 13.52
CA ARG A 189 -9.41 -7.75 13.66
C ARG A 189 -8.65 -7.40 14.95
N HIS A 190 -8.85 -8.18 16.02
CA HIS A 190 -8.24 -7.91 17.33
C HIS A 190 -6.83 -8.48 17.52
N GLU A 191 -6.44 -9.47 16.74
CA GLU A 191 -5.14 -10.17 16.91
C GLU A 191 -4.04 -9.57 16.02
N SER A 192 -4.37 -9.12 14.79
CA SER A 192 -3.38 -8.58 13.83
C SER A 192 -3.13 -7.08 13.98
N GLY A 193 -4.04 -6.33 14.61
CA GLY A 193 -3.94 -4.86 14.70
C GLY A 193 -4.07 -4.12 13.36
N SER A 194 -4.53 -4.80 12.32
CA SER A 194 -4.75 -4.22 10.99
C SER A 194 -6.10 -3.51 10.90
N TYR A 195 -6.14 -2.33 10.27
CA TYR A 195 -7.35 -1.53 10.10
C TYR A 195 -7.41 -0.94 8.70
N TYR A 196 -8.59 -1.05 8.06
CA TYR A 196 -8.85 -0.43 6.76
C TYR A 196 -8.70 1.09 6.84
N THR A 197 -7.91 1.67 5.94
CA THR A 197 -7.70 3.12 5.88
C THR A 197 -8.68 3.75 4.88
N PRO A 198 -9.53 4.70 5.32
CA PRO A 198 -10.48 5.37 4.42
C PRO A 198 -9.78 6.12 3.27
N ARG A 199 -10.39 6.11 2.08
CA ARG A 199 -9.90 6.81 0.87
C ARG A 199 -9.43 8.24 1.11
N PRO A 200 -10.19 9.11 1.78
CA PRO A 200 -9.77 10.49 1.99
C PRO A 200 -8.46 10.61 2.79
N VAL A 201 -8.26 9.71 3.75
CA VAL A 201 -7.03 9.67 4.57
C VAL A 201 -5.86 9.21 3.70
N VAL A 202 -6.03 8.15 2.90
CA VAL A 202 -5.00 7.66 1.97
C VAL A 202 -4.60 8.75 0.98
N ALA A 203 -5.58 9.38 0.31
CA ALA A 203 -5.34 10.44 -0.66
C ALA A 203 -4.59 11.63 -0.03
N PHE A 204 -5.02 12.09 1.14
CA PHE A 204 -4.34 13.15 1.88
C PHE A 204 -2.89 12.81 2.18
N MET A 205 -2.62 11.61 2.72
CA MET A 205 -1.27 11.17 3.08
C MET A 205 -0.37 11.06 1.83
N CYS A 206 -0.88 10.51 0.74
CA CYS A 206 -0.16 10.44 -0.54
C CYS A 206 0.18 11.84 -1.09
N ARG A 207 -0.76 12.80 -1.02
CA ARG A 207 -0.53 14.19 -1.44
C ARG A 207 0.51 14.89 -0.57
N GLU A 208 0.44 14.77 0.76
CA GLU A 208 1.46 15.33 1.66
C GLU A 208 2.85 14.76 1.34
N ALA A 209 2.96 13.45 1.11
CA ALA A 209 4.21 12.82 0.72
C ALA A 209 4.74 13.34 -0.62
N LEU A 210 3.88 13.45 -1.64
CA LEU A 210 4.25 13.96 -2.96
C LEU A 210 4.63 15.44 -2.92
N LYS A 211 3.95 16.28 -2.13
CA LYS A 211 4.34 17.69 -1.93
C LYS A 211 5.76 17.80 -1.38
N GLY A 212 6.05 17.09 -0.30
CA GLY A 212 7.39 17.10 0.29
C GLY A 212 8.47 16.57 -0.66
N TYR A 213 8.17 15.48 -1.38
CA TYR A 213 9.08 14.91 -2.37
C TYR A 213 9.36 15.89 -3.52
N LEU A 214 8.33 16.47 -4.14
CA LEU A 214 8.50 17.41 -5.25
C LEU A 214 9.22 18.69 -4.82
N GLN A 215 8.98 19.20 -3.62
CA GLN A 215 9.70 20.33 -3.05
C GLN A 215 11.19 20.04 -2.86
N SER A 216 11.55 18.82 -2.51
CA SER A 216 12.95 18.42 -2.29
C SER A 216 13.68 18.00 -3.57
N SER A 217 12.96 17.48 -4.58
CA SER A 217 13.53 16.91 -5.81
C SER A 217 13.48 17.85 -7.01
N THR A 218 12.73 18.96 -6.90
CA THR A 218 12.62 20.00 -7.95
C THR A 218 12.93 21.38 -7.37
N ASN A 219 13.18 22.35 -8.23
CA ASN A 219 13.40 23.76 -7.83
C ASN A 219 12.08 24.57 -7.86
N GLU A 220 10.94 23.92 -7.75
CA GLU A 220 9.64 24.57 -7.74
C GLU A 220 9.34 25.23 -6.39
N ALA A 221 8.60 26.33 -6.41
CA ALA A 221 8.14 27.00 -5.20
C ALA A 221 7.10 26.15 -4.47
N ALA A 222 7.08 26.20 -3.15
CA ALA A 222 6.19 25.38 -2.32
C ALA A 222 4.70 25.60 -2.60
N ASP A 223 4.29 26.83 -2.91
CA ASP A 223 2.92 27.19 -3.29
C ASP A 223 2.54 26.62 -4.66
N ALA A 224 3.47 26.64 -5.63
CA ALA A 224 3.25 26.04 -6.95
C ALA A 224 3.10 24.52 -6.85
N VAL A 225 3.94 23.85 -6.05
CA VAL A 225 3.84 22.41 -5.79
C VAL A 225 2.52 22.08 -5.08
N SER A 226 2.16 22.82 -4.02
CA SER A 226 0.90 22.58 -3.30
C SER A 226 -0.32 22.76 -4.21
N ARG A 227 -0.35 23.81 -5.02
CA ARG A 227 -1.44 24.05 -5.98
C ARG A 227 -1.52 22.93 -7.03
N PHE A 228 -0.38 22.49 -7.55
CA PHE A 228 -0.32 21.41 -8.51
C PHE A 228 -0.83 20.08 -7.90
N VAL A 229 -0.35 19.72 -6.70
CA VAL A 229 -0.72 18.46 -6.07
C VAL A 229 -2.16 18.47 -5.55
N ASP A 230 -2.63 19.55 -4.91
CA ASP A 230 -3.96 19.58 -4.30
C ASP A 230 -5.07 19.92 -5.29
N GLN A 231 -4.80 20.78 -6.32
CA GLN A 231 -5.79 21.30 -7.26
C GLN A 231 -5.59 20.80 -8.70
N ARG A 232 -4.54 20.00 -8.96
CA ARG A 232 -4.17 19.56 -10.32
C ARG A 232 -3.85 20.71 -11.27
N ASP A 233 -3.47 21.88 -10.75
CA ASP A 233 -3.18 23.07 -11.53
C ASP A 233 -1.68 23.27 -11.73
N ALA A 234 -1.20 22.97 -12.95
CA ALA A 234 0.20 23.09 -13.35
C ALA A 234 0.59 24.52 -13.81
N SER A 235 -0.31 25.50 -13.67
CA SER A 235 -0.10 26.85 -14.24
C SER A 235 1.09 27.60 -13.64
N LEU A 236 1.39 27.37 -12.34
CA LEU A 236 2.46 28.04 -11.60
C LEU A 236 3.80 27.31 -11.66
N LEU A 237 3.86 26.09 -12.24
CA LEU A 237 5.11 25.35 -12.38
C LEU A 237 6.06 26.06 -13.35
N LYS A 238 7.32 26.27 -12.92
CA LYS A 238 8.37 26.89 -13.71
C LYS A 238 9.04 25.90 -14.67
N ASN A 239 9.21 24.67 -14.22
CA ASN A 239 9.82 23.58 -15.00
C ASN A 239 8.98 22.29 -14.90
N PRO A 240 7.85 22.21 -15.64
CA PRO A 240 6.97 21.06 -15.60
C PRO A 240 7.62 19.78 -16.13
N GLU A 241 8.64 19.85 -16.99
CA GLU A 241 9.44 18.68 -17.43
C GLU A 241 10.20 18.05 -16.26
N ALA A 242 10.85 18.87 -15.42
CA ALA A 242 11.55 18.38 -14.24
C ALA A 242 10.57 17.76 -13.22
N VAL A 243 9.35 18.30 -13.12
CA VAL A 243 8.30 17.74 -12.28
C VAL A 243 7.84 16.38 -12.84
N LEU A 244 7.63 16.26 -14.16
CA LEU A 244 7.30 14.98 -14.79
C LEU A 244 8.40 13.94 -14.58
N ASP A 245 9.66 14.33 -14.75
CA ASP A 245 10.81 13.44 -14.52
C ASP A 245 10.89 12.99 -13.06
N ALA A 246 10.59 13.87 -12.10
CA ALA A 246 10.50 13.50 -10.69
C ALA A 246 9.37 12.49 -10.45
N LEU A 247 8.15 12.73 -10.99
CA LEU A 247 7.01 11.81 -10.87
C LEU A 247 7.30 10.43 -11.50
N ARG A 248 8.05 10.37 -12.60
CA ARG A 248 8.44 9.11 -13.24
C ARG A 248 9.50 8.32 -12.46
N ARG A 249 10.33 9.00 -11.67
CA ARG A 249 11.45 8.39 -10.93
C ARG A 249 11.16 8.11 -9.47
N VAL A 250 10.13 8.70 -8.88
CA VAL A 250 9.80 8.51 -7.47
C VAL A 250 9.63 7.04 -7.11
N ARG A 251 10.27 6.59 -6.04
CA ARG A 251 10.15 5.23 -5.50
C ARG A 251 9.42 5.28 -4.17
N VAL A 252 8.24 4.71 -4.14
CA VAL A 252 7.33 4.72 -2.99
C VAL A 252 7.20 3.32 -2.44
N CYS A 253 7.34 3.16 -1.13
CA CYS A 253 7.14 1.88 -0.49
C CYS A 253 6.15 1.99 0.67
N ASP A 254 5.32 0.94 0.79
CA ASP A 254 4.55 0.64 1.98
C ASP A 254 5.12 -0.63 2.64
N PRO A 255 5.81 -0.51 3.80
CA PRO A 255 6.46 -1.64 4.46
C PRO A 255 5.51 -2.52 5.29
N ALA A 256 4.22 -2.23 5.30
CA ALA A 256 3.15 -3.01 5.91
C ALA A 256 1.89 -2.88 5.02
N CYS A 257 2.02 -3.28 3.75
CA CYS A 257 1.11 -2.83 2.70
C CYS A 257 -0.31 -3.41 2.80
N GLY A 258 -0.52 -4.45 3.58
CA GLY A 258 -1.82 -5.09 3.72
C GLY A 258 -2.41 -5.42 2.35
N SER A 259 -3.67 -5.08 2.16
CA SER A 259 -4.38 -5.21 0.89
C SER A 259 -3.99 -4.17 -0.19
N GLY A 260 -2.97 -3.34 0.03
CA GLY A 260 -2.42 -2.38 -0.93
C GLY A 260 -3.15 -1.04 -1.01
N ALA A 261 -3.78 -0.57 0.06
CA ALA A 261 -4.53 0.68 0.05
C ALA A 261 -3.67 1.89 -0.35
N TYR A 262 -2.48 2.04 0.23
CA TYR A 262 -1.56 3.13 -0.11
C TYR A 262 -0.91 2.97 -1.48
N LEU A 263 -0.69 1.73 -1.94
CA LEU A 263 -0.18 1.47 -3.29
C LEU A 263 -1.18 1.96 -4.36
N LEU A 264 -2.46 1.66 -4.16
CA LEU A 264 -3.53 2.14 -5.06
C LEU A 264 -3.76 3.65 -4.93
N GLY A 265 -3.74 4.19 -3.71
CA GLY A 265 -3.86 5.63 -3.50
C GLY A 265 -2.72 6.39 -4.18
N MET A 266 -1.49 5.92 -4.07
CA MET A 266 -0.34 6.53 -4.73
C MET A 266 -0.39 6.38 -6.26
N LEU A 267 -0.84 5.20 -6.76
CA LEU A 267 -1.10 5.00 -8.18
C LEU A 267 -2.07 6.06 -8.72
N HIS A 268 -3.18 6.27 -8.02
CA HIS A 268 -4.20 7.24 -8.41
C HIS A 268 -3.64 8.69 -8.41
N GLU A 269 -2.99 9.11 -7.33
CA GLU A 269 -2.41 10.44 -7.21
C GLU A 269 -1.34 10.72 -8.29
N LEU A 270 -0.42 9.78 -8.53
CA LEU A 270 0.60 9.90 -9.58
C LEU A 270 -0.03 9.97 -10.98
N LEU A 271 -1.05 9.16 -11.23
CA LEU A 271 -1.75 9.13 -12.50
C LEU A 271 -2.46 10.46 -12.80
N GLU A 272 -3.17 11.02 -11.81
CA GLU A 272 -3.86 12.30 -11.96
C GLU A 272 -2.89 13.47 -12.18
N LEU A 273 -1.77 13.49 -11.46
CA LEU A 273 -0.74 14.53 -11.64
C LEU A 273 -0.11 14.44 -13.04
N ARG A 274 0.21 13.25 -13.52
CA ARG A 274 0.72 13.04 -14.89
C ARG A 274 -0.34 13.39 -15.94
N THR A 275 -1.61 13.10 -15.69
CA THR A 275 -2.72 13.48 -16.57
C THR A 275 -2.88 15.01 -16.63
N ALA A 276 -2.80 15.70 -15.50
CA ALA A 276 -2.83 17.17 -15.47
C ALA A 276 -1.68 17.80 -16.26
N LEU A 277 -0.46 17.24 -16.20
CA LEU A 277 0.67 17.68 -17.04
C LEU A 277 0.42 17.44 -18.53
N PHE A 278 -0.21 16.32 -18.90
CA PHE A 278 -0.59 16.07 -20.29
C PHE A 278 -1.65 17.09 -20.78
N GLU A 279 -2.72 17.26 -20.02
CA GLU A 279 -3.83 18.15 -20.42
C GLU A 279 -3.42 19.63 -20.52
N GLN A 280 -2.60 20.12 -19.57
CA GLN A 280 -2.27 21.53 -19.47
C GLN A 280 -0.96 21.91 -20.14
N LYS A 281 -0.02 20.98 -20.29
CA LYS A 281 1.34 21.23 -20.81
C LYS A 281 1.69 20.37 -22.02
N GLN A 282 0.82 19.45 -22.43
CA GLN A 282 1.05 18.47 -23.51
C GLN A 282 2.29 17.57 -23.27
N LEU A 283 2.65 17.37 -22.02
CA LEU A 283 3.70 16.46 -21.60
C LEU A 283 3.12 15.06 -21.36
N ASP A 284 3.94 14.01 -21.50
CA ASP A 284 3.52 12.62 -21.22
C ASP A 284 2.40 12.10 -22.15
N PRO A 285 2.62 11.99 -23.48
CA PRO A 285 1.57 11.66 -24.46
C PRO A 285 1.09 10.21 -24.43
N GLU A 286 1.54 9.41 -23.47
CA GLU A 286 1.18 8.01 -23.32
C GLU A 286 -0.31 7.81 -22.98
N THR A 287 -0.83 6.63 -23.29
CA THR A 287 -2.21 6.26 -22.93
C THR A 287 -2.36 6.12 -21.41
N LEU A 288 -3.59 6.20 -20.91
CA LEU A 288 -3.91 6.00 -19.49
C LEU A 288 -3.38 4.65 -18.98
N TYR A 289 -3.57 3.59 -19.77
CA TYR A 289 -3.07 2.25 -19.46
C TYR A 289 -1.53 2.22 -19.36
N GLN A 290 -0.83 2.84 -20.32
CA GLN A 290 0.64 2.87 -20.32
C GLN A 290 1.20 3.63 -19.14
N ARG A 291 0.61 4.79 -18.78
CA ARG A 291 1.00 5.54 -17.58
C ARG A 291 0.80 4.73 -16.31
N LYS A 292 -0.36 4.06 -16.16
CA LYS A 292 -0.63 3.18 -15.01
C LYS A 292 0.37 2.03 -14.93
N LEU A 293 0.62 1.37 -16.05
CA LEU A 293 1.56 0.26 -16.13
C LEU A 293 2.97 0.72 -15.72
N GLU A 294 3.43 1.87 -16.22
CA GLU A 294 4.73 2.44 -15.85
C GLU A 294 4.80 2.77 -14.36
N ILE A 295 3.76 3.39 -13.79
CA ILE A 295 3.70 3.71 -12.35
C ILE A 295 3.80 2.42 -11.52
N ILE A 296 3.02 1.39 -11.83
CA ILE A 296 3.05 0.13 -11.09
C ILE A 296 4.44 -0.52 -11.19
N GLN A 297 5.04 -0.53 -12.37
CA GLN A 297 6.33 -1.19 -12.60
C GLN A 297 7.52 -0.43 -12.00
N ARG A 298 7.49 0.90 -11.98
CA ARG A 298 8.66 1.71 -11.59
C ARG A 298 8.54 2.33 -10.20
N ASN A 299 7.34 2.80 -9.84
CA ASN A 299 7.19 3.66 -8.68
C ASN A 299 6.77 2.92 -7.40
N LEU A 300 5.99 1.83 -7.51
CA LEU A 300 5.33 1.20 -6.37
C LEU A 300 6.06 -0.03 -5.87
N TYR A 301 6.23 -0.10 -4.54
CA TYR A 301 6.82 -1.21 -3.80
C TYR A 301 6.01 -1.47 -2.54
N GLY A 302 5.82 -2.73 -2.19
CA GLY A 302 5.09 -3.13 -0.98
C GLY A 302 5.69 -4.36 -0.34
N VAL A 303 5.62 -4.42 0.98
CA VAL A 303 6.00 -5.60 1.75
C VAL A 303 4.94 -5.85 2.80
N ASP A 304 4.56 -7.10 2.95
CA ASP A 304 3.73 -7.53 4.07
C ASP A 304 4.18 -8.90 4.57
N ILE A 305 4.02 -9.16 5.87
CA ILE A 305 4.33 -10.46 6.45
C ILE A 305 3.31 -11.52 6.05
N ASP A 306 2.10 -11.10 5.71
CA ASP A 306 0.99 -11.98 5.37
C ASP A 306 0.92 -12.23 3.86
N PRO A 307 1.15 -13.47 3.39
CA PRO A 307 1.06 -13.82 1.98
C PRO A 307 -0.34 -13.58 1.38
N PHE A 308 -1.39 -13.66 2.19
CA PHE A 308 -2.76 -13.35 1.75
C PHE A 308 -2.90 -11.88 1.38
N ALA A 309 -2.41 -10.99 2.24
CA ALA A 309 -2.45 -9.56 2.02
C ALA A 309 -1.71 -9.18 0.73
N VAL A 310 -0.53 -9.77 0.49
CA VAL A 310 0.27 -9.58 -0.72
C VAL A 310 -0.50 -10.00 -1.98
N GLU A 311 -1.13 -11.18 -1.98
CA GLU A 311 -1.91 -11.67 -3.14
C GLU A 311 -3.11 -10.75 -3.44
N ILE A 312 -3.72 -10.17 -2.43
CA ILE A 312 -4.81 -9.21 -2.58
C ILE A 312 -4.30 -7.87 -3.13
N ALA A 313 -3.19 -7.37 -2.62
CA ALA A 313 -2.57 -6.15 -3.12
C ALA A 313 -2.23 -6.28 -4.62
N ARG A 314 -1.66 -7.41 -5.03
CA ARG A 314 -1.38 -7.73 -6.44
C ARG A 314 -2.67 -7.79 -7.27
N LEU A 315 -3.71 -8.49 -6.79
CA LEU A 315 -5.01 -8.57 -7.47
C LEU A 315 -5.59 -7.17 -7.74
N ARG A 316 -5.59 -6.32 -6.72
CA ARG A 316 -6.15 -4.96 -6.83
C ARG A 316 -5.38 -4.09 -7.82
N LEU A 317 -4.05 -4.19 -7.88
CA LEU A 317 -3.23 -3.50 -8.87
C LEU A 317 -3.54 -3.99 -10.29
N TRP A 318 -3.71 -5.30 -10.52
CA TRP A 318 -4.11 -5.84 -11.81
C TRP A 318 -5.53 -5.40 -12.20
N LEU A 319 -6.48 -5.43 -11.26
CA LEU A 319 -7.84 -4.95 -11.52
C LEU A 319 -7.86 -3.47 -11.89
N SER A 320 -7.04 -2.64 -11.25
CA SER A 320 -6.94 -1.22 -11.58
C SER A 320 -6.47 -0.96 -13.02
N LEU A 321 -5.62 -1.84 -13.58
CA LEU A 321 -5.21 -1.77 -14.98
C LEU A 321 -6.36 -2.12 -15.93
N VAL A 322 -7.08 -3.20 -15.62
CA VAL A 322 -8.17 -3.70 -16.47
C VAL A 322 -9.37 -2.76 -16.47
N VAL A 323 -9.77 -2.26 -15.29
CA VAL A 323 -11.01 -1.47 -15.13
C VAL A 323 -11.01 -0.23 -16.02
N ASP A 324 -9.92 0.51 -16.08
CA ASP A 324 -9.83 1.75 -16.85
C ASP A 324 -9.37 1.58 -18.31
N ASP A 325 -9.01 0.37 -18.72
CA ASP A 325 -8.65 0.12 -20.11
C ASP A 325 -9.89 0.15 -21.00
N THR A 326 -9.95 1.07 -21.95
CA THR A 326 -11.08 1.22 -22.88
C THR A 326 -11.01 0.29 -24.08
N ARG A 327 -9.89 -0.41 -24.28
CA ARG A 327 -9.69 -1.34 -25.40
C ARG A 327 -10.43 -2.64 -25.14
N ASN A 328 -10.92 -3.27 -26.18
CA ASN A 328 -11.51 -4.61 -26.10
C ASN A 328 -10.64 -5.60 -26.89
N PRO A 329 -9.88 -6.47 -26.21
CA PRO A 329 -8.96 -7.40 -26.88
C PRO A 329 -9.68 -8.50 -27.70
N ILE A 330 -10.98 -8.69 -27.50
CA ILE A 330 -11.78 -9.60 -28.34
C ILE A 330 -12.12 -8.95 -29.69
N GLU A 331 -12.32 -7.64 -29.72
CA GLU A 331 -12.67 -6.87 -30.92
C GLU A 331 -11.42 -6.35 -31.65
N ASP A 332 -10.37 -6.02 -30.90
CA ASP A 332 -9.06 -5.62 -31.45
C ASP A 332 -7.97 -6.62 -31.03
N PRO A 333 -7.63 -7.57 -31.88
CA PRO A 333 -6.58 -8.56 -31.60
C PRO A 333 -5.18 -7.97 -31.37
N ASN A 334 -4.95 -6.70 -31.77
CA ASN A 334 -3.68 -6.00 -31.56
C ASN A 334 -3.64 -5.23 -30.23
N ALA A 335 -4.76 -5.15 -29.52
CA ALA A 335 -4.79 -4.53 -28.21
C ALA A 335 -3.92 -5.35 -27.23
N ASP A 336 -2.77 -4.81 -26.88
CA ASP A 336 -1.94 -5.40 -25.81
C ASP A 336 -2.49 -4.97 -24.44
N VAL A 337 -3.14 -5.91 -23.79
CA VAL A 337 -3.74 -5.76 -22.44
C VAL A 337 -3.03 -6.63 -21.41
N SER A 338 -1.78 -7.01 -21.71
CA SER A 338 -0.98 -7.90 -20.86
C SER A 338 -0.73 -7.29 -19.48
N LEU A 339 -0.99 -8.08 -18.44
CA LEU A 339 -0.74 -7.70 -17.06
C LEU A 339 0.75 -7.89 -16.70
N PRO A 340 1.34 -7.00 -15.89
CA PRO A 340 2.70 -7.16 -15.41
C PRO A 340 2.80 -8.30 -14.40
N ASN A 341 3.96 -8.94 -14.31
CA ASN A 341 4.29 -9.81 -13.19
C ASN A 341 4.69 -8.93 -12.00
N LEU A 342 3.99 -9.04 -10.88
CA LEU A 342 4.18 -8.18 -9.69
C LEU A 342 5.06 -8.80 -8.62
N ASP A 343 5.54 -10.04 -8.82
CA ASP A 343 6.60 -10.62 -8.02
C ASP A 343 7.82 -9.68 -8.06
N PHE A 344 8.59 -9.63 -7.00
CA PHE A 344 9.73 -8.72 -6.82
C PHE A 344 9.39 -7.22 -6.72
N LYS A 345 8.10 -6.88 -6.62
CA LYS A 345 7.60 -5.53 -6.35
C LYS A 345 6.72 -5.46 -5.10
N ILE A 346 5.83 -6.44 -4.97
CA ILE A 346 4.99 -6.63 -3.80
C ILE A 346 5.38 -7.97 -3.20
N GLU A 347 6.13 -7.93 -2.10
CA GLU A 347 6.83 -9.10 -1.54
C GLU A 347 6.25 -9.55 -0.21
N VAL A 348 6.35 -10.85 0.05
CA VAL A 348 6.08 -11.41 1.37
C VAL A 348 7.36 -11.32 2.20
N GLY A 349 7.31 -10.64 3.35
CA GLY A 349 8.50 -10.51 4.18
C GLY A 349 8.27 -9.83 5.52
N ASP A 350 9.12 -10.14 6.49
CA ASP A 350 9.14 -9.45 7.78
C ASP A 350 9.96 -8.14 7.66
N SER A 351 9.24 -7.04 7.53
CA SER A 351 9.82 -5.70 7.40
C SER A 351 10.69 -5.29 8.59
N LEU A 352 10.38 -5.78 9.80
CA LEU A 352 11.04 -5.36 11.03
C LEU A 352 12.26 -6.21 11.37
N LEU A 353 12.16 -7.54 11.20
CA LEU A 353 13.29 -8.43 11.51
C LEU A 353 14.37 -8.44 10.43
N ALA A 354 14.09 -7.91 9.25
CA ALA A 354 15.10 -7.69 8.22
C ALA A 354 16.26 -6.83 8.76
N PRO A 355 17.51 -7.01 8.28
CA PRO A 355 18.66 -6.18 8.65
C PRO A 355 18.42 -4.69 8.37
N ASP A 356 19.18 -3.81 9.04
CA ASP A 356 19.17 -2.38 8.75
C ASP A 356 19.84 -2.12 7.39
N PRO A 357 19.11 -1.62 6.37
CA PRO A 357 19.68 -1.41 5.04
C PRO A 357 20.66 -0.24 4.95
N GLN A 358 20.77 0.59 6.01
CA GLN A 358 21.72 1.71 6.09
C GLN A 358 23.08 1.30 6.64
N GLN A 359 23.24 0.07 7.16
CA GLN A 359 24.55 -0.41 7.58
C GLN A 359 25.44 -0.53 6.36
N LYS A 360 26.45 0.37 6.29
CA LYS A 360 27.40 0.45 5.18
C LYS A 360 28.24 -0.81 5.09
N GLU A 361 28.23 -1.42 3.92
CA GLU A 361 29.27 -2.33 3.48
C GLU A 361 29.79 -1.87 2.12
N ASP A 362 31.10 -1.73 1.99
CA ASP A 362 31.77 -1.08 0.88
C ASP A 362 31.82 -1.90 -0.44
N SER A 363 31.01 -2.96 -0.59
CA SER A 363 31.19 -3.94 -1.66
C SER A 363 29.96 -4.30 -2.47
N PHE A 364 29.05 -3.34 -2.73
CA PHE A 364 28.03 -3.60 -3.75
C PHE A 364 28.64 -3.54 -5.15
N ASP A 365 28.68 -4.67 -5.87
CA ASP A 365 29.01 -4.71 -7.28
C ASP A 365 27.87 -4.10 -8.09
N ASN A 366 28.07 -2.88 -8.56
CA ASN A 366 27.06 -2.15 -9.35
C ASN A 366 26.66 -2.89 -10.64
N GLU A 367 27.54 -3.73 -11.20
CA GLU A 367 27.26 -4.49 -12.41
C GLU A 367 26.24 -5.62 -12.15
N VAL A 368 26.39 -6.37 -11.06
CA VAL A 368 25.45 -7.43 -10.69
C VAL A 368 24.08 -6.84 -10.32
N ILE A 369 24.06 -5.71 -9.58
CA ILE A 369 22.81 -5.02 -9.27
C ILE A 369 22.13 -4.52 -10.55
N ARG A 370 22.90 -3.99 -11.50
CA ARG A 370 22.35 -3.57 -12.80
C ARG A 370 21.73 -4.74 -13.55
N GLN A 371 22.41 -5.89 -13.59
CA GLN A 371 21.89 -7.11 -14.20
C GLN A 371 20.63 -7.61 -13.48
N PHE A 372 20.62 -7.55 -12.15
CA PHE A 372 19.45 -7.90 -11.35
C PHE A 372 18.24 -7.01 -11.67
N GLU A 373 18.45 -5.68 -11.74
CA GLU A 373 17.41 -4.71 -12.14
C GLU A 373 16.91 -4.97 -13.56
N GLU A 374 17.80 -5.21 -14.51
CA GLU A 374 17.44 -5.53 -15.89
C GLU A 374 16.62 -6.83 -15.98
N LYS A 375 17.05 -7.89 -15.28
CA LYS A 375 16.34 -9.17 -15.28
C LYS A 375 14.99 -9.10 -14.58
N LYS A 376 14.87 -8.33 -13.50
CA LYS A 376 13.55 -8.03 -12.89
C LYS A 376 12.63 -7.29 -13.86
N ALA A 377 13.14 -6.28 -14.59
CA ALA A 377 12.37 -5.55 -15.58
C ALA A 377 11.97 -6.43 -16.79
N GLU A 378 12.84 -7.34 -17.23
CA GLU A 378 12.52 -8.35 -18.23
C GLU A 378 11.44 -9.31 -17.73
N TYR A 379 11.57 -9.82 -16.50
CA TYR A 379 10.59 -10.71 -15.88
C TYR A 379 9.20 -10.05 -15.76
N MET A 380 9.13 -8.79 -15.34
CA MET A 380 7.85 -8.08 -15.25
C MET A 380 7.11 -7.97 -16.59
N ARG A 381 7.84 -8.03 -17.71
CA ARG A 381 7.30 -7.97 -19.08
C ARG A 381 7.24 -9.33 -19.77
N ALA A 382 7.74 -10.38 -19.11
CA ALA A 382 7.83 -11.70 -19.68
C ALA A 382 6.45 -12.30 -19.94
N HIS A 383 6.34 -13.05 -21.04
CA HIS A 383 5.12 -13.68 -21.48
C HIS A 383 5.29 -15.21 -21.55
N GLY A 384 4.35 -15.93 -20.94
CA GLY A 384 4.32 -17.39 -20.93
C GLY A 384 5.23 -18.03 -19.88
N ASP A 385 4.82 -19.21 -19.43
CA ASP A 385 5.38 -19.86 -18.25
C ASP A 385 6.87 -20.21 -18.40
N GLU A 386 7.31 -20.65 -19.59
CA GLU A 386 8.71 -21.02 -19.81
C GLU A 386 9.63 -19.81 -19.73
N GLN A 387 9.29 -18.71 -20.38
CA GLN A 387 10.09 -17.48 -20.31
C GLN A 387 10.13 -16.93 -18.89
N LYS A 388 8.99 -16.91 -18.19
CA LYS A 388 8.91 -16.48 -16.80
C LYS A 388 9.76 -17.37 -15.88
N ARG A 389 9.73 -18.69 -16.08
CA ARG A 389 10.52 -19.65 -15.32
C ARG A 389 12.02 -19.37 -15.48
N VAL A 390 12.49 -19.22 -16.71
CA VAL A 390 13.92 -18.96 -17.01
C VAL A 390 14.35 -17.63 -16.36
N LEU A 391 13.59 -16.55 -16.59
CA LEU A 391 13.93 -15.24 -16.02
C LEU A 391 13.86 -15.23 -14.50
N ARG A 392 12.90 -15.94 -13.90
CA ARG A 392 12.81 -16.10 -12.44
C ARG A 392 14.05 -16.81 -11.89
N GLU A 393 14.50 -17.89 -12.53
CA GLU A 393 15.73 -18.60 -12.16
C GLU A 393 16.98 -17.71 -12.27
N GLU A 394 17.05 -16.86 -13.32
CA GLU A 394 18.14 -15.87 -13.47
C GLU A 394 18.10 -14.80 -12.38
N VAL A 395 16.92 -14.27 -12.06
CA VAL A 395 16.73 -13.28 -10.98
C VAL A 395 17.11 -13.89 -9.61
N GLU A 396 16.65 -15.11 -9.33
CA GLU A 396 16.98 -15.81 -8.07
C GLU A 396 18.49 -16.08 -7.96
N LYS A 397 19.16 -16.42 -9.05
CA LYS A 397 20.61 -16.61 -9.06
C LYS A 397 21.35 -15.32 -8.71
N LEU A 398 20.96 -14.20 -9.33
CA LEU A 398 21.55 -12.89 -9.02
C LEU A 398 21.22 -12.45 -7.59
N ARG A 399 20.02 -12.74 -7.11
CA ARG A 399 19.58 -12.52 -5.73
C ARG A 399 20.45 -13.25 -4.72
N GLU A 400 20.75 -14.54 -4.96
CA GLU A 400 21.65 -15.29 -4.12
C GLU A 400 23.09 -14.75 -4.18
N GLU A 401 23.56 -14.31 -5.34
CA GLU A 401 24.87 -13.67 -5.47
C GLU A 401 24.95 -12.38 -4.63
N ILE A 402 23.93 -11.49 -4.72
CA ILE A 402 23.86 -10.27 -3.89
C ILE A 402 23.83 -10.65 -2.40
N ARG A 403 23.11 -11.70 -2.03
CA ARG A 403 23.03 -12.18 -0.64
C ARG A 403 24.39 -12.62 -0.08
N THR A 404 25.29 -13.16 -0.91
CA THR A 404 26.65 -13.54 -0.48
C THR A 404 27.54 -12.35 -0.07
N TRP A 405 27.21 -11.13 -0.51
CA TRP A 405 27.96 -9.93 -0.14
C TRP A 405 27.58 -9.39 1.24
N LEU A 406 26.49 -9.89 1.80
CA LEU A 406 26.03 -9.47 3.11
C LEU A 406 26.75 -10.30 4.19
N PRO A 407 27.09 -9.70 5.36
CA PRO A 407 27.74 -10.45 6.41
C PRO A 407 26.87 -11.58 6.92
N PRO A 408 27.47 -12.70 7.32
CA PRO A 408 26.74 -13.86 7.86
C PRO A 408 26.09 -13.60 9.23
N ASN A 409 26.07 -12.36 9.69
CA ASN A 409 25.49 -11.97 10.97
C ASN A 409 23.97 -12.08 10.94
N GLY A 410 23.51 -13.31 11.25
CA GLY A 410 22.11 -13.59 11.48
C GLY A 410 21.29 -13.64 10.20
N ALA A 411 21.75 -14.35 9.17
CA ALA A 411 20.88 -14.78 8.10
C ALA A 411 19.66 -15.47 8.72
N ILE A 412 18.66 -14.69 9.06
CA ILE A 412 17.31 -15.17 9.22
C ILE A 412 17.00 -15.70 7.82
N GLU A 413 16.72 -16.97 7.69
CA GLU A 413 16.10 -17.52 6.49
C GLU A 413 14.90 -16.60 6.23
N GLY A 414 15.03 -15.59 5.30
CA GLY A 414 13.98 -14.62 5.16
C GLY A 414 14.36 -13.42 4.31
N PHE A 415 13.53 -12.44 4.40
CA PHE A 415 13.52 -11.19 3.67
C PHE A 415 14.69 -10.26 4.08
N ASP A 416 15.39 -9.69 3.10
CA ASP A 416 16.37 -8.62 3.29
C ASP A 416 16.11 -7.49 2.26
N TRP A 417 15.85 -6.30 2.75
CA TRP A 417 15.55 -5.11 1.93
C TRP A 417 16.60 -4.83 0.85
N ARG A 418 17.89 -5.03 1.14
CA ARG A 418 19.00 -4.77 0.22
C ARG A 418 19.09 -5.81 -0.89
N VAL A 419 18.63 -7.02 -0.62
CA VAL A 419 18.58 -8.10 -1.60
C VAL A 419 17.35 -7.93 -2.48
N GLU A 420 16.17 -7.81 -1.85
CA GLU A 420 14.90 -7.77 -2.57
C GLU A 420 14.77 -6.53 -3.46
N PHE A 421 15.29 -5.40 -2.98
CA PHE A 421 15.22 -4.11 -3.67
C PHE A 421 16.60 -3.48 -3.86
N ALA A 422 17.58 -4.28 -4.30
CA ALA A 422 18.96 -3.84 -4.50
C ALA A 422 19.05 -2.60 -5.41
N GLU A 423 18.18 -2.52 -6.43
CA GLU A 423 18.07 -1.37 -7.34
C GLU A 423 17.62 -0.07 -6.64
N VAL A 424 16.96 -0.18 -5.50
CA VAL A 424 16.56 0.99 -4.69
C VAL A 424 17.69 1.43 -3.78
N PHE A 425 18.34 0.47 -3.11
CA PHE A 425 19.36 0.76 -2.10
C PHE A 425 20.71 1.18 -2.69
N LYS A 426 21.04 0.80 -3.94
CA LYS A 426 22.18 1.39 -4.66
C LYS A 426 22.07 2.91 -4.81
N ASP A 427 20.83 3.46 -4.88
CA ASP A 427 20.54 4.89 -4.98
C ASP A 427 20.22 5.51 -3.60
N GLY A 428 20.50 4.80 -2.50
CA GLY A 428 20.39 5.28 -1.12
C GLY A 428 19.06 5.03 -0.43
N GLY A 429 18.08 4.36 -1.06
CA GLY A 429 16.79 4.00 -0.49
C GLY A 429 15.59 4.60 -1.21
N PHE A 430 14.42 4.48 -0.58
CA PHE A 430 13.16 4.99 -1.12
C PHE A 430 13.03 6.52 -1.00
N ASP A 431 12.26 7.12 -1.89
CA ASP A 431 11.90 8.54 -1.85
C ASP A 431 10.77 8.82 -0.86
N ILE A 432 9.81 7.91 -0.80
CA ILE A 432 8.61 8.02 0.03
C ILE A 432 8.34 6.70 0.73
N ILE A 433 8.09 6.75 2.03
CA ILE A 433 7.48 5.68 2.81
C ILE A 433 6.14 6.19 3.32
N VAL A 434 5.06 5.51 2.94
CA VAL A 434 3.69 5.82 3.37
C VAL A 434 3.02 4.54 3.85
N ALA A 435 2.47 4.54 5.08
CA ALA A 435 1.86 3.34 5.64
C ALA A 435 0.84 3.62 6.76
N ASN A 436 0.06 2.59 7.03
CA ASN A 436 -0.70 2.40 8.27
C ASN A 436 -0.17 1.14 8.97
N PRO A 437 0.91 1.24 9.75
CA PRO A 437 1.50 0.06 10.39
C PRO A 437 0.56 -0.56 11.42
N PRO A 438 0.65 -1.87 11.72
CA PRO A 438 -0.25 -2.56 12.63
C PRO A 438 -0.16 -2.03 14.07
N TYR A 439 -1.33 -1.85 14.74
CA TYR A 439 -1.43 -1.32 16.11
C TYR A 439 -1.39 -2.44 17.17
N VAL A 440 -0.37 -3.30 17.09
CA VAL A 440 -0.17 -4.37 18.06
C VAL A 440 0.42 -3.81 19.34
N ARG A 441 -0.30 -3.96 20.44
CA ARG A 441 0.18 -3.56 21.78
C ARG A 441 1.37 -4.43 22.19
N GLN A 442 2.26 -3.87 22.98
CA GLN A 442 3.51 -4.50 23.40
C GLN A 442 3.31 -5.86 24.11
N GLU A 443 2.15 -6.09 24.76
CA GLU A 443 1.80 -7.34 25.43
C GLU A 443 1.49 -8.48 24.43
N LEU A 444 1.06 -8.12 23.21
CA LEU A 444 0.67 -9.04 22.13
C LEU A 444 1.82 -9.36 21.16
N ILE A 445 2.95 -8.66 21.27
CA ILE A 445 4.14 -8.98 20.45
C ILE A 445 4.68 -10.34 20.90
N ASP A 446 4.92 -11.25 19.92
CA ASP A 446 5.45 -12.59 20.21
C ASP A 446 6.69 -12.51 21.14
N PRO A 447 6.67 -13.23 22.27
CA PRO A 447 7.79 -13.23 23.22
C PRO A 447 9.14 -13.67 22.63
N LYS A 448 9.15 -14.41 21.50
CA LYS A 448 10.36 -14.81 20.78
C LYS A 448 10.89 -13.69 19.88
N VAL A 449 10.02 -12.84 19.37
CA VAL A 449 10.32 -11.74 18.45
C VAL A 449 10.72 -10.46 19.21
N LYS A 450 10.01 -10.15 20.29
CA LYS A 450 10.19 -8.92 21.07
C LYS A 450 11.64 -8.62 21.50
N PRO A 451 12.44 -9.59 22.01
CA PRO A 451 13.83 -9.31 22.36
C PRO A 451 14.69 -8.89 21.16
N LYS A 452 14.49 -9.51 20.00
CA LYS A 452 15.20 -9.18 18.76
C LYS A 452 14.87 -7.75 18.30
N LEU A 453 13.58 -7.37 18.35
CA LEU A 453 13.15 -6.00 18.04
C LEU A 453 13.78 -4.99 19.01
N LEU A 454 13.80 -5.25 20.32
CA LEU A 454 14.39 -4.36 21.30
C LEU A 454 15.92 -4.18 21.11
N GLU A 455 16.61 -5.22 20.70
CA GLU A 455 18.04 -5.16 20.38
C GLU A 455 18.30 -4.31 19.13
N GLN A 456 17.56 -4.59 18.05
CA GLN A 456 17.73 -3.95 16.74
C GLN A 456 17.31 -2.46 16.76
N TYR A 457 16.30 -2.10 17.55
CA TYR A 457 15.73 -0.75 17.61
C TYR A 457 15.95 -0.05 18.95
N ARG A 458 16.99 -0.44 19.68
CA ARG A 458 17.31 0.03 21.04
C ARG A 458 17.42 1.55 21.20
N ASP A 459 17.71 2.27 20.11
CA ASP A 459 17.89 3.73 20.13
C ASP A 459 16.58 4.50 20.16
N ALA A 460 15.44 3.85 19.83
CA ALA A 460 14.11 4.48 19.79
C ALA A 460 13.04 3.72 20.56
N ALA A 461 13.26 2.44 20.88
CA ALA A 461 12.27 1.59 21.52
C ALA A 461 12.69 1.17 22.94
N VAL A 462 11.68 0.96 23.79
CA VAL A 462 11.82 0.40 25.14
C VAL A 462 10.87 -0.78 25.31
N GLY A 463 11.02 -1.59 26.36
CA GLY A 463 10.24 -2.82 26.57
C GLY A 463 8.71 -2.66 26.61
N ARG A 464 8.21 -1.42 26.69
CA ARG A 464 6.78 -1.08 26.64
C ARG A 464 6.34 -0.45 25.31
N SER A 465 7.21 -0.44 24.29
CA SER A 465 6.89 0.13 22.98
C SER A 465 5.96 -0.80 22.20
N ASP A 466 4.89 -0.24 21.65
CA ASP A 466 3.99 -0.93 20.72
C ASP A 466 4.66 -1.14 19.35
N LEU A 467 4.12 -2.06 18.55
CA LEU A 467 4.77 -2.52 17.32
C LEU A 467 5.02 -1.39 16.31
N TYR A 468 4.12 -0.42 16.20
CA TYR A 468 4.27 0.70 15.27
C TYR A 468 5.51 1.58 15.55
N VAL A 469 6.04 1.60 16.77
CA VAL A 469 7.27 2.34 17.12
C VAL A 469 8.46 1.83 16.29
N TYR A 470 8.57 0.52 16.13
CA TYR A 470 9.61 -0.10 15.33
C TYR A 470 9.46 0.23 13.84
N PHE A 471 8.22 0.34 13.35
CA PHE A 471 7.95 0.77 11.97
C PHE A 471 8.38 2.22 11.70
N TYR A 472 8.27 3.14 12.67
CA TYR A 472 8.79 4.51 12.52
C TYR A 472 10.30 4.51 12.23
N VAL A 473 11.04 3.73 13.00
CA VAL A 473 12.50 3.63 12.83
C VAL A 473 12.82 2.94 11.51
N ARG A 474 12.16 1.81 11.23
CA ARG A 474 12.36 1.08 9.98
C ARG A 474 12.09 1.97 8.77
N ALA A 475 11.03 2.73 8.75
CA ALA A 475 10.71 3.64 7.66
C ALA A 475 11.82 4.68 7.43
N LEU A 476 12.38 5.27 8.50
CA LEU A 476 13.52 6.17 8.37
C LEU A 476 14.80 5.46 7.88
N GLN A 477 15.01 4.19 8.24
CA GLN A 477 16.12 3.40 7.71
C GLN A 477 15.96 3.11 6.22
N LEU A 478 14.73 2.86 5.74
CA LEU A 478 14.42 2.59 4.33
C LEU A 478 14.54 3.83 3.43
N LEU A 479 14.36 5.02 3.98
CA LEU A 479 14.39 6.27 3.23
C LEU A 479 15.81 6.71 2.90
N LYS A 480 16.00 7.27 1.72
CA LYS A 480 17.18 8.08 1.40
C LYS A 480 17.16 9.42 2.16
N PRO A 481 18.31 10.11 2.32
CA PRO A 481 18.33 11.46 2.88
C PRO A 481 17.38 12.40 2.10
N GLY A 482 16.55 13.16 2.82
CA GLY A 482 15.53 14.03 2.22
C GLY A 482 14.23 13.32 1.82
N GLY A 483 14.15 11.99 1.97
CA GLY A 483 12.94 11.22 1.68
C GLY A 483 11.82 11.46 2.68
N MET A 484 10.57 11.25 2.24
CA MET A 484 9.36 11.55 2.98
C MET A 484 8.81 10.33 3.72
N HIS A 485 8.46 10.54 4.98
CA HIS A 485 7.81 9.58 5.87
C HIS A 485 6.41 10.10 6.21
N VAL A 486 5.36 9.35 5.85
CA VAL A 486 3.98 9.74 6.19
C VAL A 486 3.23 8.53 6.74
N PHE A 487 2.94 8.57 8.04
CA PHE A 487 2.27 7.48 8.75
C PHE A 487 0.97 7.93 9.40
N VAL A 488 -0.01 7.06 9.39
CA VAL A 488 -1.12 7.10 10.33
C VAL A 488 -0.90 6.02 11.38
N CYS A 489 -0.98 6.39 12.66
CA CYS A 489 -0.76 5.44 13.76
C CYS A 489 -1.43 5.91 15.07
N SER A 490 -1.35 5.08 16.11
CA SER A 490 -1.81 5.46 17.45
C SER A 490 -1.13 6.76 17.93
N ASN A 491 -1.91 7.60 18.58
CA ASN A 491 -1.42 8.85 19.20
C ASN A 491 -0.71 8.64 20.55
N SER A 492 -0.64 7.40 21.06
CA SER A 492 -0.14 7.10 22.40
C SER A 492 1.29 7.59 22.65
N TRP A 493 2.17 7.49 21.64
CA TRP A 493 3.57 7.91 21.77
C TRP A 493 3.75 9.42 22.01
N LEU A 494 2.73 10.24 21.75
CA LEU A 494 2.79 11.67 22.01
C LEU A 494 2.74 12.02 23.50
N ASP A 495 2.18 11.15 24.36
CA ASP A 495 1.90 11.48 25.75
C ASP A 495 2.37 10.43 26.78
N VAL A 496 2.64 9.19 26.36
CA VAL A 496 3.01 8.11 27.29
C VAL A 496 4.54 7.96 27.38
N GLY A 497 5.01 7.51 28.53
CA GLY A 497 6.43 7.48 28.85
C GLY A 497 7.34 6.70 27.87
N PHE A 498 6.82 5.66 27.17
CA PHE A 498 7.61 4.98 26.16
C PHE A 498 7.85 5.83 24.90
N GLY A 499 7.01 6.84 24.66
CA GLY A 499 7.13 7.74 23.52
C GLY A 499 8.32 8.69 23.60
N GLY A 500 8.86 8.95 24.79
CA GLY A 500 10.01 9.85 24.96
C GLY A 500 11.22 9.44 24.11
N LYS A 501 11.58 8.15 24.11
CA LYS A 501 12.68 7.66 23.28
C LYS A 501 12.40 7.78 21.78
N LEU A 502 11.16 7.54 21.35
CA LEU A 502 10.78 7.73 19.95
C LEU A 502 10.84 9.23 19.57
N GLN A 503 10.33 10.13 20.44
CA GLN A 503 10.43 11.58 20.23
C GLN A 503 11.90 12.01 20.09
N GLU A 504 12.78 11.56 20.97
CA GLU A 504 14.22 11.80 20.89
C GLU A 504 14.82 11.34 19.56
N TYR A 505 14.50 10.11 19.16
CA TYR A 505 14.99 9.54 17.91
C TYR A 505 14.51 10.35 16.70
N LEU A 506 13.22 10.69 16.65
CA LEU A 506 12.63 11.46 15.56
C LEU A 506 13.23 12.87 15.46
N LEU A 507 13.40 13.58 16.57
CA LEU A 507 14.04 14.90 16.59
C LEU A 507 15.51 14.86 16.12
N LYS A 508 16.21 13.73 16.34
CA LYS A 508 17.59 13.54 15.86
C LYS A 508 17.66 13.20 14.37
N HIS A 509 16.71 12.42 13.83
CA HIS A 509 16.83 11.79 12.53
C HIS A 509 15.89 12.34 11.46
N ALA A 510 14.88 13.12 11.85
CA ALA A 510 13.87 13.64 10.93
C ALA A 510 13.54 15.11 11.19
N HIS A 511 13.10 15.80 10.16
CA HIS A 511 12.34 17.04 10.26
C HIS A 511 10.85 16.69 10.35
N ILE A 512 10.27 16.83 11.52
CA ILE A 512 8.82 16.63 11.75
C ILE A 512 8.10 17.86 11.19
N GLN A 513 7.46 17.71 10.02
CA GLN A 513 6.80 18.83 9.35
C GLN A 513 5.43 19.10 9.94
N ALA A 514 4.63 18.04 10.17
CA ALA A 514 3.31 18.18 10.75
C ALA A 514 2.85 16.92 11.49
N ILE A 515 2.02 17.12 12.52
CA ILE A 515 1.27 16.07 13.21
C ILE A 515 -0.20 16.52 13.23
N TYR A 516 -1.09 15.71 12.63
CA TYR A 516 -2.52 15.96 12.55
C TYR A 516 -3.28 15.06 13.52
N ASP A 517 -4.21 15.64 14.29
CA ASP A 517 -5.12 14.94 15.22
C ASP A 517 -6.56 15.40 14.97
N SER A 518 -7.53 14.50 15.00
CA SER A 518 -8.94 14.83 14.88
C SER A 518 -9.57 15.11 16.23
N ALA A 519 -10.38 16.18 16.31
CA ALA A 519 -11.13 16.54 17.53
C ALA A 519 -12.49 15.84 17.63
N LEU A 520 -13.10 15.51 16.49
CA LEU A 520 -14.51 15.11 16.40
C LEU A 520 -14.71 13.62 16.11
N GLU A 521 -13.80 13.02 15.33
CA GLU A 521 -14.00 11.66 14.84
C GLU A 521 -12.74 10.82 15.07
N ARG A 522 -12.93 9.55 15.45
CA ARG A 522 -11.91 8.55 15.25
C ARG A 522 -11.76 8.37 13.74
N GLN A 523 -10.58 8.57 13.19
CA GLN A 523 -10.31 8.39 11.74
C GLN A 523 -10.64 6.96 11.27
N PHE A 524 -10.65 6.01 12.21
CA PHE A 524 -11.08 4.63 12.03
C PHE A 524 -12.25 4.36 12.97
N ALA A 525 -13.47 4.33 12.44
CA ALA A 525 -14.68 4.06 13.23
C ALA A 525 -14.63 2.67 13.91
N SER A 526 -13.87 1.74 13.34
CA SER A 526 -13.70 0.35 13.83
C SER A 526 -12.51 0.17 14.80
N ALA A 527 -11.65 1.19 15.00
CA ALA A 527 -10.49 1.07 15.88
C ALA A 527 -10.81 1.64 17.27
N ASP A 528 -10.49 0.86 18.32
CA ASP A 528 -10.53 1.35 19.71
C ASP A 528 -9.35 2.28 20.08
N VAL A 529 -8.67 2.83 19.06
CA VAL A 529 -7.45 3.62 19.22
C VAL A 529 -7.64 4.98 18.56
N ASN A 530 -7.26 6.05 19.24
CA ASN A 530 -7.15 7.36 18.64
C ASN A 530 -5.88 7.44 17.80
N THR A 531 -6.02 7.92 16.56
CA THR A 531 -4.93 7.95 15.59
C THR A 531 -4.53 9.37 15.22
N ILE A 532 -3.28 9.52 14.82
CA ILE A 532 -2.70 10.74 14.26
C ILE A 532 -2.08 10.45 12.88
N ILE A 533 -1.97 11.48 12.06
CA ILE A 533 -1.14 11.44 10.86
C ILE A 533 0.12 12.25 11.13
N SER A 534 1.29 11.65 10.90
CA SER A 534 2.59 12.30 11.02
C SER A 534 3.26 12.43 9.66
N VAL A 535 3.72 13.64 9.33
CA VAL A 535 4.43 13.97 8.09
C VAL A 535 5.83 14.42 8.46
N MET A 536 6.82 13.70 7.97
CA MET A 536 8.23 13.91 8.31
C MET A 536 9.12 13.78 7.09
N GLN A 537 10.28 14.41 7.14
CA GLN A 537 11.33 14.26 6.15
C GLN A 537 12.59 13.76 6.82
N LYS A 538 13.23 12.73 6.28
CA LYS A 538 14.51 12.22 6.80
C LYS A 538 15.59 13.29 6.67
N ASN A 539 16.33 13.57 7.74
CA ASN A 539 17.42 14.54 7.72
C ASN A 539 18.51 14.13 6.72
N GLY A 540 18.89 15.06 5.82
CA GLY A 540 20.00 14.86 4.89
C GLY A 540 21.36 15.19 5.51
N HIS A 541 21.43 16.26 6.30
CA HIS A 541 22.66 16.75 6.96
C HIS A 541 22.32 17.43 8.29
N ALA A 542 23.31 17.48 9.18
CA ALA A 542 23.15 17.96 10.56
C ALA A 542 22.92 19.47 10.73
N HIS A 543 23.05 20.28 9.66
CA HIS A 543 22.99 21.73 9.77
C HIS A 543 21.54 22.26 9.70
N GLY A 544 21.17 23.14 10.65
CA GLY A 544 19.88 23.84 10.66
C GLY A 544 18.71 23.08 11.30
N ARG A 545 18.93 21.93 11.96
CA ARG A 545 17.86 21.14 12.60
C ARG A 545 17.03 21.95 13.61
N ASP A 546 17.69 22.76 14.41
CA ASP A 546 17.05 23.49 15.52
C ASP A 546 15.98 24.48 15.05
N ALA A 547 16.11 25.00 13.83
CA ALA A 547 15.17 25.94 13.23
C ALA A 547 13.96 25.28 12.53
N HIS A 548 13.98 23.96 12.37
CA HIS A 548 12.87 23.25 11.71
C HIS A 548 11.57 23.41 12.53
N ALA A 549 10.50 23.85 11.85
CA ALA A 549 9.22 24.09 12.46
C ALA A 549 8.29 22.89 12.31
N THR A 550 7.76 22.38 13.41
CA THR A 550 6.74 21.35 13.48
C THR A 550 5.37 21.99 13.66
N ARG A 551 4.42 21.64 12.81
CA ARG A 551 3.03 22.06 12.89
C ARG A 551 2.21 20.99 13.61
N PHE A 552 1.61 21.34 14.73
CA PHE A 552 0.61 20.53 15.42
C PHE A 552 -0.76 21.00 14.98
N VAL A 553 -1.46 20.16 14.21
CA VAL A 553 -2.71 20.52 13.54
C VAL A 553 -3.86 19.72 14.14
N ARG A 554 -4.80 20.42 14.80
CA ARG A 554 -6.03 19.82 15.29
C ARG A 554 -7.17 20.11 14.31
N LEU A 555 -7.81 19.07 13.83
CA LEU A 555 -8.93 19.12 12.90
C LEU A 555 -10.23 19.24 13.71
N ASN A 556 -10.97 20.34 13.53
CA ASN A 556 -12.19 20.68 14.28
C ASN A 556 -13.48 20.49 13.46
N ALA A 557 -13.42 19.81 12.33
CA ALA A 557 -14.51 19.39 11.47
C ALA A 557 -14.27 17.96 10.98
N PRO A 558 -15.22 17.29 10.32
CA PRO A 558 -15.00 16.04 9.64
C PRO A 558 -13.74 16.10 8.77
N PHE A 559 -13.02 14.98 8.64
CA PHE A 559 -11.66 14.96 8.07
C PHE A 559 -11.55 15.67 6.72
N GLU A 560 -12.41 15.31 5.76
CA GLU A 560 -12.38 15.89 4.40
C GLU A 560 -12.58 17.42 4.42
N GLN A 561 -13.54 17.90 5.22
CA GLN A 561 -13.80 19.32 5.36
C GLN A 561 -12.63 20.04 6.01
N ALA A 562 -12.08 19.46 7.07
CA ALA A 562 -11.02 20.09 7.84
C ALA A 562 -9.68 20.16 7.08
N VAL A 563 -9.36 19.16 6.23
CA VAL A 563 -8.14 19.20 5.42
C VAL A 563 -8.28 20.12 4.21
N ALA A 564 -9.50 20.30 3.69
CA ALA A 564 -9.78 21.18 2.56
C ALA A 564 -9.82 22.68 2.94
N ASP A 565 -10.20 23.02 4.19
CA ASP A 565 -10.40 24.40 4.63
C ASP A 565 -9.65 24.70 5.94
N PRO A 566 -8.61 25.55 5.90
CA PRO A 566 -7.81 25.92 7.07
C PRO A 566 -8.61 26.53 8.23
N GLN A 567 -9.80 27.09 8.00
CA GLN A 567 -10.64 27.64 9.08
C GLN A 567 -11.04 26.59 10.11
N TYR A 568 -11.10 25.30 9.73
CA TYR A 568 -11.40 24.19 10.61
C TYR A 568 -10.16 23.57 11.24
N GLN A 569 -9.00 24.21 11.10
CA GLN A 569 -7.73 23.76 11.66
C GLN A 569 -7.28 24.70 12.78
N ARG A 570 -6.92 24.14 13.93
CA ARG A 570 -6.10 24.86 14.90
C ARG A 570 -4.66 24.40 14.75
N VAL A 571 -3.77 25.36 14.46
CA VAL A 571 -2.36 25.07 14.21
C VAL A 571 -1.49 25.71 15.28
N ILE A 572 -0.64 24.92 15.92
CA ILE A 572 0.42 25.37 16.82
C ILE A 572 1.75 24.99 16.21
N VAL A 573 2.65 25.94 16.16
CA VAL A 573 3.98 25.76 15.59
C VAL A 573 5.02 25.77 16.71
N ARG A 574 5.94 24.79 16.68
CA ARG A 574 7.12 24.71 17.57
C ARG A 574 8.34 24.36 16.75
N THR A 575 9.47 24.96 17.08
CA THR A 575 10.75 24.56 16.49
C THR A 575 11.26 23.27 17.10
N ALA A 576 12.13 22.56 16.38
CA ALA A 576 12.77 21.36 16.91
C ALA A 576 13.57 21.65 18.20
N ALA A 577 14.20 22.84 18.30
CA ALA A 577 14.89 23.28 19.50
C ALA A 577 13.93 23.44 20.69
N GLU A 578 12.75 24.07 20.48
CA GLU A 578 11.75 24.20 21.55
C GLU A 578 11.24 22.83 22.02
N LEU A 579 10.96 21.91 21.08
CA LEU A 579 10.51 20.54 21.40
C LEU A 579 11.59 19.77 22.15
N TRP A 580 12.86 19.94 21.76
CA TRP A 580 13.98 19.33 22.45
C TRP A 580 14.10 19.84 23.89
N GLN A 581 14.12 21.17 24.08
CA GLN A 581 14.20 21.80 25.41
C GLN A 581 13.04 21.39 26.31
N ALA A 582 11.81 21.30 25.77
CA ALA A 582 10.64 20.89 26.53
C ALA A 582 10.69 19.44 27.01
N GLY A 583 11.46 18.58 26.35
CA GLY A 583 11.63 17.17 26.70
C GLY A 583 12.81 16.87 27.62
N LEU A 584 13.66 17.85 27.96
CA LEU A 584 14.81 17.65 28.85
C LEU A 584 14.41 17.59 30.32
N SER A 585 15.00 16.65 31.03
CA SER A 585 14.98 16.60 32.52
C SER A 585 15.90 17.66 33.12
N GLU A 586 15.81 17.83 34.44
CA GLU A 586 16.73 18.71 35.22
C GLU A 586 18.21 18.28 35.08
N GLN A 587 18.46 16.99 34.82
CA GLN A 587 19.80 16.46 34.63
C GLN A 587 20.31 16.64 33.20
N GLY A 588 19.45 17.08 32.27
CA GLY A 588 19.78 17.29 30.86
C GLY A 588 19.56 16.07 29.97
N ASP A 589 19.01 14.98 30.50
CA ASP A 589 18.61 13.81 29.71
C ASP A 589 17.26 14.05 29.03
N TYR A 590 17.07 13.54 27.82
CA TYR A 590 15.77 13.64 27.13
C TYR A 590 14.80 12.56 27.65
N GLU A 591 13.77 12.98 28.35
CA GLU A 591 12.73 12.10 28.90
C GLU A 591 11.43 12.12 28.07
N GLY A 592 11.32 13.08 27.14
CA GLY A 592 10.14 13.30 26.32
C GLY A 592 9.19 14.36 26.89
N ASP A 593 8.25 14.77 26.05
CA ASP A 593 7.22 15.75 26.43
C ASP A 593 5.83 15.26 26.01
N LYS A 594 4.77 15.84 26.60
CA LYS A 594 3.37 15.51 26.31
C LYS A 594 2.85 16.33 25.12
N TRP A 595 3.37 16.01 23.92
CA TRP A 595 3.04 16.77 22.70
C TRP A 595 1.54 16.78 22.39
N GLY A 596 0.86 15.64 22.57
CA GLY A 596 -0.57 15.52 22.33
C GLY A 596 -1.39 16.37 23.30
N GLY A 597 -1.10 16.27 24.59
CA GLY A 597 -1.76 17.06 25.63
C GLY A 597 -1.52 18.56 25.48
N LYS A 598 -0.26 18.96 25.25
CA LYS A 598 0.14 20.38 25.21
C LYS A 598 -0.24 21.08 23.90
N TYR A 599 -0.02 20.44 22.74
CA TYR A 599 -0.08 21.15 21.45
C TYR A 599 -1.32 20.79 20.61
N LEU A 600 -1.93 19.63 20.84
CA LEU A 600 -3.10 19.19 20.08
C LEU A 600 -4.40 19.31 20.88
N ARG A 601 -4.43 18.89 22.14
CA ARG A 601 -5.67 18.73 22.93
C ARG A 601 -5.89 19.76 24.02
N ALA A 602 -4.89 20.59 24.35
CA ALA A 602 -5.07 21.64 25.34
C ALA A 602 -6.19 22.61 24.94
N PRO A 603 -7.02 23.04 25.88
CA PRO A 603 -8.08 24.02 25.62
C PRO A 603 -7.48 25.41 25.32
N ASP A 604 -8.21 26.26 24.61
CA ASP A 604 -7.72 27.58 24.18
C ASP A 604 -7.29 28.49 25.38
N ILE A 605 -7.94 28.32 26.52
CA ILE A 605 -7.55 29.04 27.74
C ILE A 605 -6.11 28.72 28.18
N TYR A 606 -5.63 27.48 27.95
CA TYR A 606 -4.25 27.10 28.26
C TYR A 606 -3.24 27.93 27.46
N PHE A 607 -3.49 28.12 26.16
CA PHE A 607 -2.62 28.93 25.30
C PHE A 607 -2.69 30.41 25.66
N THR A 608 -3.88 30.90 26.01
CA THR A 608 -4.05 32.28 26.49
C THR A 608 -3.27 32.52 27.80
N ILE A 609 -3.24 31.54 28.69
CA ILE A 609 -2.48 31.64 29.94
C ILE A 609 -0.97 31.61 29.66
N LEU A 610 -0.51 30.73 28.77
CA LEU A 610 0.91 30.67 28.38
C LEU A 610 1.36 31.99 27.74
N GLU A 611 0.59 32.51 26.77
CA GLU A 611 0.88 33.76 26.11
C GLU A 611 0.93 34.96 27.07
N LYS A 612 0.02 34.97 28.04
CA LYS A 612 0.03 36.00 29.09
C LYS A 612 1.14 35.76 30.10
N GLY A 613 1.45 34.51 30.42
CA GLY A 613 2.52 34.12 31.35
C GLY A 613 3.93 34.41 30.78
N GLU A 614 4.11 34.34 29.48
CA GLU A 614 5.35 34.76 28.82
C GLU A 614 5.58 36.27 28.91
N ARG A 615 4.51 37.07 29.06
CA ARG A 615 4.62 38.53 29.17
C ARG A 615 5.06 39.04 30.52
N TYR A 616 4.82 38.25 31.60
CA TYR A 616 5.13 38.70 32.98
C TYR A 616 5.56 37.52 33.88
N ARG A 617 6.80 37.55 34.34
CA ARG A 617 7.21 36.78 35.53
C ARG A 617 6.93 37.62 36.78
N VAL A 618 6.05 37.16 37.61
CA VAL A 618 5.84 37.74 38.95
C VAL A 618 6.65 36.91 39.94
N LEU A 619 7.70 37.48 40.49
CA LEU A 619 8.41 36.92 41.64
C LEU A 619 7.83 37.50 42.92
N ILE A 620 7.53 36.67 43.90
CA ILE A 620 7.17 37.13 45.25
C ILE A 620 8.48 37.28 46.01
N VAL A 621 8.86 38.53 46.27
CA VAL A 621 10.04 38.85 47.05
C VAL A 621 9.56 39.47 48.37
N GLN A 622 9.86 38.84 49.48
CA GLN A 622 9.44 39.26 50.83
C GLN A 622 7.92 39.44 51.02
N GLY A 623 7.11 38.66 50.30
CA GLY A 623 5.65 38.71 50.38
C GLY A 623 4.98 39.71 49.41
N GLU A 624 5.76 40.51 48.67
CA GLU A 624 5.24 41.48 47.69
C GLU A 624 5.47 40.97 46.26
N PRO A 625 4.48 41.10 45.36
CA PRO A 625 4.64 40.69 43.94
C PRO A 625 5.53 41.70 43.21
N VAL A 626 6.68 41.22 42.70
CA VAL A 626 7.56 42.01 41.86
C VAL A 626 7.40 41.52 40.43
N VAL A 627 6.96 42.41 39.53
CA VAL A 627 6.87 42.15 38.10
C VAL A 627 8.28 42.22 37.52
N VAL A 628 8.80 41.09 37.02
CA VAL A 628 10.06 41.04 36.34
C VAL A 628 9.81 41.04 34.84
N GLU A 629 10.51 41.89 34.09
CA GLU A 629 10.40 41.99 32.65
C GLU A 629 10.67 40.65 31.97
N PRO A 630 10.05 40.39 30.79
CA PRO A 630 10.21 39.13 30.07
C PRO A 630 11.69 38.90 29.70
N VAL A 631 12.20 37.75 30.06
CA VAL A 631 13.47 37.27 29.52
C VAL A 631 13.24 36.97 28.03
N ARG A 632 13.91 37.72 27.15
CA ARG A 632 13.88 37.54 25.70
C ARG A 632 14.50 36.21 25.30
#